data_15e566eb1ae81a1f10e9b643f478b719
#
_entry.id   15e566eb1ae81a1f10e9b643f478b719
#
_cell.length_a   1.000
_cell.length_b   1.000
_cell.length_c   1.000
_cell.angle_alpha   90.00
_cell.angle_beta   90.00
_cell.angle_gamma   90.00
#
_symmetry.space_group_name_H-M   'P 1'
#
loop_
_entity.id
_entity.type
_entity.pdbx_description
1 polymer ?
#
loop_
_entity_poly.entity_id
_entity_poly.type
_entity_poly.pdbx_seq_one_letter_code
_entity_poly.pdbx_strand_id
1 'polypeptide(L)'
;MAGWIARSRAPLTPQEVGSLTSFWRARGVVPVLIAVGAAFGAWAFLLPVVPTAVLDAGLPETLAGASTGVFMLATVITQIFTPWMLRTIGYRAVMAASSLLLGVPAFGYMLGMDSAILLTVSAIRGVGFGALSVAEAAIIAELVPLRLLGGATGALGLVVGAAQMVALPLGMALVQAVGYNAVFAIGGGVALLSLLGALLIPGIPAPEDEAVSSGAIKVPTWHLVLVPALALTFITTAYGAITNFLPASMRALDPVRGAALGGLMLGVLNLAAMIARYFAGRVMDRRGYPGTVLIPFQISAALGVLMMAVILFMELPVWTVLIAVAFYGAGFGAVQNESLTMMFYRLPRSKSSQASAIWNIAFDGGTGIGSTMYGMVLTTMTFAPMFGLASMVILLGLVVTLADRRLGRNRVVEVGNLATRIKSVQAPRRYRKPEQPGQTPARAATSDTPLD
;
A
#
# COMPACT_ATOMS: atom_id res chain seq x y z
N MET A 1 18.67 -30.88 -6.30
CA MET A 1 17.49 -29.99 -6.34
C MET A 1 16.36 -30.45 -5.42
N ALA A 2 15.89 -31.70 -5.50
CA ALA A 2 14.77 -32.19 -4.67
C ALA A 2 14.99 -32.03 -3.14
N GLY A 3 16.19 -32.32 -2.62
CA GLY A 3 16.48 -32.17 -1.19
C GLY A 3 16.51 -30.71 -0.70
N TRP A 4 16.86 -29.74 -1.55
CA TRP A 4 16.81 -28.33 -1.22
C TRP A 4 15.37 -27.81 -1.16
N ILE A 5 14.54 -28.22 -2.14
CA ILE A 5 13.10 -27.89 -2.16
C ILE A 5 12.39 -28.48 -0.93
N ALA A 6 12.72 -29.72 -0.57
CA ALA A 6 12.13 -30.35 0.62
C ALA A 6 12.49 -29.59 1.92
N ARG A 7 13.76 -29.16 2.06
CA ARG A 7 14.20 -28.36 3.22
C ARG A 7 13.57 -26.96 3.24
N SER A 8 13.42 -26.31 2.08
CA SER A 8 12.79 -24.98 2.03
C SER A 8 11.31 -25.02 2.43
N ARG A 9 10.62 -26.15 2.24
CA ARG A 9 9.20 -26.35 2.52
C ARG A 9 8.91 -26.85 3.95
N ALA A 10 9.92 -27.26 4.70
CA ALA A 10 9.72 -27.73 6.06
C ALA A 10 9.10 -26.64 6.95
N PRO A 11 8.24 -26.99 7.92
CA PRO A 11 7.68 -26.01 8.85
C PRO A 11 8.77 -25.25 9.59
N LEU A 12 8.53 -23.96 9.85
CA LEU A 12 9.41 -23.13 10.69
C LEU A 12 9.17 -23.47 12.17
N THR A 13 10.27 -23.54 12.94
CA THR A 13 10.17 -23.67 14.38
C THR A 13 10.35 -22.32 15.07
N PRO A 14 9.67 -22.06 16.21
CA PRO A 14 9.85 -20.83 16.96
C PRO A 14 11.31 -20.55 17.38
N GLN A 15 12.07 -21.62 17.66
CA GLN A 15 13.50 -21.53 18.00
C GLN A 15 14.33 -21.05 16.81
N GLU A 16 14.05 -21.56 15.61
CA GLU A 16 14.72 -21.15 14.36
C GLU A 16 14.48 -19.66 14.08
N VAL A 17 13.23 -19.21 14.18
CA VAL A 17 12.89 -17.78 14.01
C VAL A 17 13.53 -16.94 15.11
N GLY A 18 13.49 -17.37 16.37
CA GLY A 18 14.09 -16.65 17.50
C GLY A 18 15.59 -16.48 17.42
N SER A 19 16.32 -17.41 16.79
CA SER A 19 17.79 -17.37 16.67
C SER A 19 18.33 -16.47 15.53
N LEU A 20 17.46 -15.95 14.65
CA LEU A 20 17.87 -15.17 13.49
C LEU A 20 18.61 -13.89 13.89
N THR A 21 19.77 -13.65 13.29
CA THR A 21 20.55 -12.41 13.45
C THR A 21 20.31 -11.40 12.34
N SER A 22 19.76 -11.84 11.19
CA SER A 22 19.41 -11.02 10.03
C SER A 22 18.18 -11.60 9.35
N PHE A 23 17.26 -10.73 8.91
CA PHE A 23 16.06 -11.17 8.19
C PHE A 23 16.38 -11.82 6.84
N TRP A 24 17.50 -11.48 6.19
CA TRP A 24 17.96 -12.11 4.95
C TRP A 24 18.28 -13.61 5.11
N ARG A 25 18.58 -14.04 6.34
CA ARG A 25 18.84 -15.45 6.65
C ARG A 25 17.59 -16.24 6.98
N ALA A 26 16.44 -15.56 7.14
CA ALA A 26 15.17 -16.24 7.39
C ALA A 26 14.73 -17.02 6.15
N ARG A 27 14.48 -18.31 6.35
CA ARG A 27 13.93 -19.16 5.28
C ARG A 27 12.58 -18.58 4.83
N GLY A 28 12.41 -18.38 3.53
CA GLY A 28 11.18 -17.88 2.94
C GLY A 28 11.15 -16.36 2.70
N VAL A 29 11.95 -15.52 3.35
CA VAL A 29 11.96 -14.07 3.10
C VAL A 29 12.32 -13.76 1.65
N VAL A 30 13.41 -14.27 1.13
CA VAL A 30 13.82 -14.05 -0.27
C VAL A 30 12.76 -14.57 -1.26
N PRO A 31 12.26 -15.82 -1.15
CA PRO A 31 11.13 -16.28 -1.97
C PRO A 31 9.89 -15.38 -1.93
N VAL A 32 9.51 -14.90 -0.75
CA VAL A 32 8.38 -13.96 -0.61
C VAL A 32 8.66 -12.65 -1.33
N LEU A 33 9.86 -12.06 -1.15
CA LEU A 33 10.24 -10.82 -1.83
C LEU A 33 10.24 -10.97 -3.35
N ILE A 34 10.69 -12.12 -3.88
CA ILE A 34 10.63 -12.43 -5.32
C ILE A 34 9.17 -12.56 -5.77
N ALA A 35 8.35 -13.31 -5.04
CA ALA A 35 6.93 -13.48 -5.36
C ALA A 35 6.19 -12.14 -5.39
N VAL A 36 6.41 -11.30 -4.38
CA VAL A 36 5.80 -9.97 -4.26
C VAL A 36 6.29 -9.04 -5.36
N GLY A 37 7.61 -8.99 -5.59
CA GLY A 37 8.18 -8.16 -6.66
C GLY A 37 7.63 -8.51 -8.04
N ALA A 38 7.50 -9.81 -8.35
CA ALA A 38 6.89 -10.27 -9.60
C ALA A 38 5.40 -9.93 -9.69
N ALA A 39 4.63 -10.14 -8.62
CA ALA A 39 3.19 -9.88 -8.60
C ALA A 39 2.87 -8.38 -8.71
N PHE A 40 3.53 -7.54 -7.91
CA PHE A 40 3.37 -6.08 -7.97
C PHE A 40 3.93 -5.51 -9.28
N GLY A 41 5.02 -6.09 -9.79
CA GLY A 41 5.54 -5.76 -11.12
C GLY A 41 4.52 -6.05 -12.22
N ALA A 42 3.93 -7.24 -12.22
CA ALA A 42 2.91 -7.63 -13.21
C ALA A 42 1.63 -6.79 -13.12
N TRP A 43 1.20 -6.44 -11.90
CA TRP A 43 0.09 -5.53 -11.69
C TRP A 43 0.39 -4.15 -12.24
N ALA A 44 1.51 -3.54 -11.83
CA ALA A 44 1.92 -2.21 -12.26
C ALA A 44 2.18 -2.14 -13.77
N PHE A 45 2.74 -3.20 -14.35
CA PHE A 45 3.01 -3.31 -15.78
C PHE A 45 1.74 -3.20 -16.63
N LEU A 46 0.65 -3.83 -16.20
CA LEU A 46 -0.62 -3.82 -16.92
C LEU A 46 -1.57 -2.68 -16.49
N LEU A 47 -1.28 -1.99 -15.38
CA LEU A 47 -2.16 -0.95 -14.84
C LEU A 47 -2.45 0.18 -15.85
N PRO A 48 -1.47 0.81 -16.51
CA PRO A 48 -1.74 1.79 -17.55
C PRO A 48 -2.04 1.16 -18.92
N VAL A 49 -1.57 -0.05 -19.18
CA VAL A 49 -1.65 -0.71 -20.48
C VAL A 49 -3.10 -1.11 -20.83
N VAL A 50 -3.80 -1.71 -19.85
CA VAL A 50 -5.19 -2.19 -20.09
C VAL A 50 -6.15 -1.04 -20.42
N PRO A 51 -6.22 0.06 -19.64
CA PRO A 51 -7.06 1.20 -20.00
C PRO A 51 -6.68 1.83 -21.35
N THR A 52 -5.37 1.94 -21.63
CA THR A 52 -4.91 2.49 -22.90
C THR A 52 -5.30 1.59 -24.09
N ALA A 53 -5.24 0.26 -23.93
CA ALA A 53 -5.69 -0.68 -24.94
C ALA A 53 -7.20 -0.55 -25.24
N VAL A 54 -8.02 -0.29 -24.22
CA VAL A 54 -9.45 -0.01 -24.39
C VAL A 54 -9.66 1.25 -25.23
N LEU A 55 -8.94 2.34 -24.91
CA LEU A 55 -9.03 3.61 -25.63
C LEU A 55 -8.54 3.47 -27.09
N ASP A 56 -7.45 2.75 -27.30
CA ASP A 56 -6.88 2.53 -28.63
C ASP A 56 -7.78 1.63 -29.51
N ALA A 57 -8.60 0.78 -28.89
CA ALA A 57 -9.64 0.01 -29.57
C ALA A 57 -10.88 0.85 -29.94
N GLY A 58 -10.89 2.15 -29.62
CA GLY A 58 -12.02 3.06 -29.85
C GLY A 58 -13.20 2.83 -28.93
N LEU A 59 -13.00 2.15 -27.80
CA LEU A 59 -14.02 1.88 -26.81
C LEU A 59 -14.15 3.05 -25.79
N PRO A 60 -15.31 3.17 -25.10
CA PRO A 60 -15.56 4.31 -24.22
C PRO A 60 -14.56 4.45 -23.07
N GLU A 61 -14.25 5.68 -22.67
CA GLU A 61 -13.42 6.04 -21.52
C GLU A 61 -13.98 5.47 -20.20
N THR A 62 -15.31 5.35 -20.11
CA THR A 62 -15.99 4.69 -18.98
C THR A 62 -15.55 3.25 -18.83
N LEU A 63 -15.37 2.52 -19.93
CA LEU A 63 -14.93 1.12 -19.92
C LEU A 63 -13.46 1.03 -19.54
N ALA A 64 -12.63 1.97 -20.02
CA ALA A 64 -11.23 2.07 -19.63
C ALA A 64 -11.09 2.26 -18.12
N GLY A 65 -11.82 3.22 -17.55
CA GLY A 65 -11.84 3.45 -16.09
C GLY A 65 -12.46 2.29 -15.31
N ALA A 66 -13.52 1.67 -15.83
CA ALA A 66 -14.19 0.53 -15.21
C ALA A 66 -13.30 -0.70 -15.15
N SER A 67 -12.37 -0.89 -16.08
CA SER A 67 -11.43 -2.02 -16.05
C SER A 67 -10.58 -2.02 -14.77
N THR A 68 -10.03 -0.88 -14.39
CA THR A 68 -9.30 -0.70 -13.12
C THR A 68 -10.26 -0.66 -11.93
N GLY A 69 -11.44 -0.03 -12.08
CA GLY A 69 -12.46 0.04 -11.02
C GLY A 69 -12.91 -1.34 -10.56
N VAL A 70 -13.25 -2.23 -11.49
CA VAL A 70 -13.67 -3.62 -11.20
C VAL A 70 -12.52 -4.43 -10.62
N PHE A 71 -11.30 -4.27 -11.15
CA PHE A 71 -10.11 -4.89 -10.57
C PHE A 71 -9.95 -4.49 -9.10
N MET A 72 -10.00 -3.19 -8.78
CA MET A 72 -9.83 -2.69 -7.41
C MET A 72 -11.01 -3.04 -6.50
N LEU A 73 -12.23 -3.07 -7.01
CA LEU A 73 -13.40 -3.53 -6.25
C LEU A 73 -13.23 -4.99 -5.81
N ALA A 74 -12.85 -5.86 -6.74
CA ALA A 74 -12.57 -7.26 -6.45
C ALA A 74 -11.40 -7.42 -5.47
N THR A 75 -10.37 -6.59 -5.62
CA THR A 75 -9.23 -6.50 -4.70
C THR A 75 -9.69 -6.18 -3.27
N VAL A 76 -10.44 -5.10 -3.09
CA VAL A 76 -10.93 -4.65 -1.76
C VAL A 76 -11.83 -5.69 -1.12
N ILE A 77 -12.76 -6.26 -1.88
CA ILE A 77 -13.63 -7.33 -1.37
C ILE A 77 -12.77 -8.52 -0.89
N THR A 78 -11.81 -8.95 -1.66
CA THR A 78 -10.95 -10.08 -1.33
C THR A 78 -10.07 -9.79 -0.10
N GLN A 79 -9.56 -8.57 0.04
CA GLN A 79 -8.77 -8.15 1.20
C GLN A 79 -9.52 -8.33 2.52
N ILE A 80 -10.84 -8.13 2.53
CA ILE A 80 -11.67 -8.34 3.73
C ILE A 80 -11.68 -9.82 4.14
N PHE A 81 -11.71 -10.74 3.18
CA PHE A 81 -11.78 -12.20 3.44
C PHE A 81 -10.39 -12.84 3.58
N THR A 82 -9.32 -12.17 3.15
CA THR A 82 -7.97 -12.74 3.15
C THR A 82 -7.49 -13.22 4.52
N PRO A 83 -7.71 -12.51 5.66
CA PRO A 83 -7.31 -13.03 6.97
C PRO A 83 -7.98 -14.37 7.33
N TRP A 84 -9.22 -14.57 6.90
CA TRP A 84 -9.92 -15.87 7.06
C TRP A 84 -9.29 -16.93 6.15
N MET A 85 -8.99 -16.59 4.87
CA MET A 85 -8.33 -17.51 3.94
C MET A 85 -6.95 -17.97 4.45
N LEU A 86 -6.15 -17.06 5.00
CA LEU A 86 -4.83 -17.37 5.56
C LEU A 86 -4.90 -18.36 6.72
N ARG A 87 -5.94 -18.23 7.57
CA ARG A 87 -6.16 -19.15 8.70
C ARG A 87 -6.66 -20.53 8.26
N THR A 88 -7.52 -20.61 7.25
CA THR A 88 -8.16 -21.85 6.82
C THR A 88 -7.35 -22.67 5.82
N ILE A 89 -6.75 -22.02 4.84
CA ILE A 89 -6.01 -22.69 3.75
C ILE A 89 -4.49 -22.51 3.86
N GLY A 90 -4.03 -21.59 4.69
CA GLY A 90 -2.61 -21.33 4.94
C GLY A 90 -1.94 -20.42 3.91
N TYR A 91 -0.84 -19.84 4.32
CA TYR A 91 -0.13 -18.78 3.59
C TYR A 91 0.35 -19.19 2.20
N ARG A 92 0.96 -20.37 2.07
CA ARG A 92 1.49 -20.86 0.79
C ARG A 92 0.39 -21.07 -0.25
N ALA A 93 -0.73 -21.68 0.15
CA ALA A 93 -1.84 -21.97 -0.75
C ALA A 93 -2.50 -20.66 -1.22
N VAL A 94 -2.71 -19.70 -0.31
CA VAL A 94 -3.24 -18.37 -0.65
C VAL A 94 -2.32 -17.65 -1.63
N MET A 95 -1.01 -17.59 -1.37
CA MET A 95 -0.04 -16.94 -2.26
C MET A 95 0.02 -17.60 -3.64
N ALA A 96 0.00 -18.94 -3.69
CA ALA A 96 0.02 -19.69 -4.96
C ALA A 96 -1.26 -19.47 -5.76
N ALA A 97 -2.43 -19.56 -5.12
CA ALA A 97 -3.72 -19.29 -5.75
C ALA A 97 -3.80 -17.84 -6.25
N SER A 98 -3.33 -16.88 -5.45
CA SER A 98 -3.26 -15.46 -5.83
C SER A 98 -2.42 -15.23 -7.06
N SER A 99 -1.24 -15.87 -7.14
CA SER A 99 -0.35 -15.77 -8.31
C SER A 99 -1.00 -16.34 -9.58
N LEU A 100 -1.72 -17.46 -9.46
CA LEU A 100 -2.48 -18.05 -10.58
C LEU A 100 -3.62 -17.14 -11.02
N LEU A 101 -4.43 -16.63 -10.07
CA LEU A 101 -5.55 -15.74 -10.36
C LEU A 101 -5.10 -14.38 -10.92
N LEU A 102 -3.91 -13.92 -10.57
CA LEU A 102 -3.34 -12.70 -11.12
C LEU A 102 -2.77 -12.91 -12.54
N GLY A 103 -2.12 -14.07 -12.78
CA GLY A 103 -1.35 -14.33 -14.00
C GLY A 103 -2.15 -14.98 -15.11
N VAL A 104 -2.81 -16.11 -14.85
CA VAL A 104 -3.53 -16.87 -15.91
C VAL A 104 -4.61 -16.04 -16.60
N PRO A 105 -5.49 -15.30 -15.90
CA PRO A 105 -6.52 -14.52 -16.58
C PRO A 105 -5.96 -13.38 -17.42
N ALA A 106 -4.73 -12.91 -17.19
CA ALA A 106 -4.13 -11.84 -17.99
C ALA A 106 -4.02 -12.21 -19.48
N PHE A 107 -3.85 -13.48 -19.82
CA PHE A 107 -3.90 -13.97 -21.20
C PHE A 107 -5.29 -13.80 -21.81
N GLY A 108 -6.34 -13.70 -21.00
CA GLY A 108 -7.70 -13.45 -21.47
C GLY A 108 -7.87 -12.09 -22.17
N TYR A 109 -7.04 -11.09 -21.86
CA TYR A 109 -7.06 -9.81 -22.59
C TYR A 109 -6.70 -9.96 -24.09
N MET A 110 -5.98 -11.03 -24.47
CA MET A 110 -5.64 -11.33 -25.85
C MET A 110 -6.86 -11.78 -26.68
N LEU A 111 -7.96 -12.20 -26.02
CA LEU A 111 -9.19 -12.63 -26.68
C LEU A 111 -10.03 -11.46 -27.20
N GLY A 112 -9.77 -10.25 -26.71
CA GLY A 112 -10.46 -9.01 -27.09
C GLY A 112 -10.68 -8.06 -25.93
N MET A 113 -11.09 -6.83 -26.26
CA MET A 113 -11.40 -5.77 -25.28
C MET A 113 -12.90 -5.59 -25.06
N ASP A 114 -13.73 -6.57 -25.45
CA ASP A 114 -15.16 -6.54 -25.15
C ASP A 114 -15.39 -6.39 -23.65
N SER A 115 -16.43 -5.64 -23.26
CA SER A 115 -16.71 -5.33 -21.86
C SER A 115 -16.83 -6.58 -20.98
N ALA A 116 -17.43 -7.66 -21.47
CA ALA A 116 -17.57 -8.91 -20.74
C ALA A 116 -16.21 -9.57 -20.45
N ILE A 117 -15.35 -9.70 -21.47
CA ILE A 117 -14.00 -10.28 -21.32
C ILE A 117 -13.17 -9.39 -20.41
N LEU A 118 -13.09 -8.09 -20.71
CA LEU A 118 -12.29 -7.12 -20.00
C LEU A 118 -12.62 -7.08 -18.50
N LEU A 119 -13.90 -6.93 -18.15
CA LEU A 119 -14.31 -6.80 -16.75
C LEU A 119 -14.20 -8.12 -16.00
N THR A 120 -14.49 -9.26 -16.64
CA THR A 120 -14.32 -10.58 -16.00
C THR A 120 -12.85 -10.87 -15.71
N VAL A 121 -11.96 -10.65 -16.68
CA VAL A 121 -10.50 -10.82 -16.50
C VAL A 121 -10.01 -9.89 -15.42
N SER A 122 -10.41 -8.62 -15.42
CA SER A 122 -10.04 -7.64 -14.42
C SER A 122 -10.51 -8.04 -13.02
N ALA A 123 -11.75 -8.52 -12.88
CA ALA A 123 -12.30 -9.00 -11.60
C ALA A 123 -11.48 -10.19 -11.04
N ILE A 124 -11.25 -11.22 -11.86
CA ILE A 124 -10.50 -12.41 -11.41
C ILE A 124 -9.08 -12.05 -11.02
N ARG A 125 -8.40 -11.19 -11.78
CA ARG A 125 -7.07 -10.68 -11.45
C ARG A 125 -7.08 -9.86 -10.17
N GLY A 126 -8.13 -9.06 -9.95
CA GLY A 126 -8.33 -8.30 -8.73
C GLY A 126 -8.45 -9.19 -7.48
N VAL A 127 -9.17 -10.32 -7.58
CA VAL A 127 -9.21 -11.32 -6.49
C VAL A 127 -7.81 -11.83 -6.16
N GLY A 128 -7.01 -12.18 -7.17
CA GLY A 128 -5.63 -12.63 -6.97
C GLY A 128 -4.76 -11.57 -6.29
N PHE A 129 -4.83 -10.32 -6.76
CA PHE A 129 -4.05 -9.22 -6.20
C PHE A 129 -4.45 -8.88 -4.76
N GLY A 130 -5.75 -8.88 -4.46
CA GLY A 130 -6.27 -8.57 -3.13
C GLY A 130 -5.82 -9.56 -2.05
N ALA A 131 -5.84 -10.85 -2.35
CA ALA A 131 -5.35 -11.86 -1.43
C ALA A 131 -3.82 -11.77 -1.25
N LEU A 132 -3.07 -11.49 -2.31
CA LEU A 132 -1.61 -11.38 -2.28
C LEU A 132 -1.15 -10.17 -1.45
N SER A 133 -1.75 -9.00 -1.66
CA SER A 133 -1.36 -7.74 -1.00
C SER A 133 -1.52 -7.77 0.53
N VAL A 134 -2.49 -8.53 1.04
CA VAL A 134 -2.64 -8.74 2.49
C VAL A 134 -1.72 -9.85 2.98
N ALA A 135 -1.57 -10.93 2.21
CA ALA A 135 -0.77 -12.09 2.60
C ALA A 135 0.71 -11.76 2.76
N GLU A 136 1.27 -10.90 1.89
CA GLU A 136 2.71 -10.57 1.88
C GLU A 136 3.21 -10.00 3.20
N ALA A 137 2.51 -9.02 3.74
CA ALA A 137 2.88 -8.38 5.00
C ALA A 137 2.72 -9.36 6.18
N ALA A 138 1.65 -10.16 6.17
CA ALA A 138 1.41 -11.17 7.18
C ALA A 138 2.50 -12.27 7.16
N ILE A 139 2.89 -12.75 5.98
CA ILE A 139 3.95 -13.76 5.84
C ILE A 139 5.27 -13.22 6.37
N ILE A 140 5.66 -12.00 6.01
CA ILE A 140 6.91 -11.39 6.50
C ILE A 140 6.90 -11.30 8.03
N ALA A 141 5.77 -10.96 8.64
CA ALA A 141 5.65 -10.87 10.09
C ALA A 141 5.86 -12.23 10.79
N GLU A 142 5.45 -13.33 10.16
CA GLU A 142 5.62 -14.70 10.67
C GLU A 142 7.04 -15.26 10.45
N LEU A 143 7.72 -14.82 9.37
CA LEU A 143 9.04 -15.33 9.02
C LEU A 143 10.18 -14.76 9.88
N VAL A 144 9.98 -13.60 10.52
CA VAL A 144 11.05 -12.89 11.25
C VAL A 144 10.63 -12.50 12.66
N PRO A 145 11.59 -12.49 13.62
CA PRO A 145 11.29 -12.01 14.96
C PRO A 145 11.02 -10.50 14.96
N LEU A 146 10.26 -10.01 15.94
CA LEU A 146 9.84 -8.61 16.05
C LEU A 146 11.00 -7.59 15.93
N ARG A 147 12.21 -7.95 16.44
CA ARG A 147 13.38 -7.09 16.34
C ARG A 147 13.91 -6.88 14.91
N LEU A 148 13.57 -7.76 13.99
CA LEU A 148 13.97 -7.69 12.57
C LEU A 148 12.82 -7.29 11.65
N LEU A 149 11.60 -7.15 12.17
CA LEU A 149 10.39 -6.89 11.39
C LEU A 149 10.48 -5.57 10.62
N GLY A 150 10.98 -4.49 11.25
CA GLY A 150 11.12 -3.19 10.58
C GLY A 150 12.04 -3.23 9.36
N GLY A 151 13.17 -3.97 9.44
CA GLY A 151 14.05 -4.17 8.31
C GLY A 151 13.42 -5.02 7.19
N ALA A 152 12.70 -6.08 7.56
CA ALA A 152 12.05 -6.97 6.61
C ALA A 152 10.88 -6.30 5.86
N THR A 153 10.04 -5.55 6.57
CA THR A 153 8.95 -4.75 5.95
C THR A 153 9.49 -3.58 5.13
N GLY A 154 10.62 -2.99 5.55
CA GLY A 154 11.33 -1.99 4.75
C GLY A 154 11.83 -2.57 3.42
N ALA A 155 12.43 -3.76 3.44
CA ALA A 155 12.85 -4.47 2.23
C ALA A 155 11.66 -4.82 1.32
N LEU A 156 10.52 -5.26 1.90
CA LEU A 156 9.28 -5.49 1.17
C LEU A 156 8.82 -4.22 0.44
N GLY A 157 8.74 -3.10 1.15
CA GLY A 157 8.35 -1.82 0.56
C GLY A 157 9.29 -1.33 -0.54
N LEU A 158 10.60 -1.59 -0.41
CA LEU A 158 11.59 -1.29 -1.47
C LEU A 158 11.36 -2.14 -2.71
N VAL A 159 11.11 -3.44 -2.55
CA VAL A 159 10.85 -4.35 -3.69
C VAL A 159 9.57 -3.94 -4.43
N VAL A 160 8.49 -3.66 -3.70
CA VAL A 160 7.23 -3.17 -4.27
C VAL A 160 7.43 -1.84 -5.02
N GLY A 161 8.11 -0.88 -4.39
CA GLY A 161 8.38 0.43 -5.01
C GLY A 161 9.27 0.33 -6.26
N ALA A 162 10.33 -0.47 -6.21
CA ALA A 162 11.22 -0.69 -7.35
C ALA A 162 10.49 -1.39 -8.51
N ALA A 163 9.68 -2.41 -8.20
CA ALA A 163 8.87 -3.10 -9.20
C ALA A 163 7.92 -2.14 -9.93
N GLN A 164 7.20 -1.29 -9.20
CA GLN A 164 6.30 -0.29 -9.78
C GLN A 164 7.06 0.78 -10.60
N MET A 165 8.18 1.27 -10.09
CA MET A 165 9.00 2.28 -10.76
C MET A 165 9.47 1.83 -12.15
N VAL A 166 9.80 0.54 -12.29
CA VAL A 166 10.26 -0.05 -13.55
C VAL A 166 9.09 -0.51 -14.41
N ALA A 167 8.12 -1.19 -13.82
CA ALA A 167 7.06 -1.87 -14.57
C ALA A 167 6.07 -0.92 -15.23
N LEU A 168 5.70 0.19 -14.58
CA LEU A 168 4.77 1.17 -15.13
C LEU A 168 5.25 1.75 -16.48
N PRO A 169 6.48 2.32 -16.59
CA PRO A 169 6.96 2.83 -17.87
C PRO A 169 7.27 1.72 -18.87
N LEU A 170 7.77 0.57 -18.40
CA LEU A 170 8.16 -0.53 -19.27
C LEU A 170 6.95 -1.13 -20.00
N GLY A 171 5.79 -1.25 -19.33
CA GLY A 171 4.56 -1.71 -19.96
C GLY A 171 4.18 -0.87 -21.17
N MET A 172 4.15 0.45 -21.00
CA MET A 172 3.81 1.38 -22.09
C MET A 172 4.87 1.44 -23.18
N ALA A 173 6.15 1.35 -22.84
CA ALA A 173 7.23 1.32 -23.83
C ALA A 173 7.15 0.04 -24.70
N LEU A 174 6.87 -1.10 -24.11
CA LEU A 174 6.77 -2.37 -24.85
C LEU A 174 5.54 -2.43 -25.73
N VAL A 175 4.44 -1.75 -25.41
CA VAL A 175 3.26 -1.67 -26.30
C VAL A 175 3.67 -1.16 -27.68
N GLN A 176 4.52 -0.13 -27.74
CA GLN A 176 4.98 0.45 -29.03
C GLN A 176 5.92 -0.49 -29.79
N ALA A 177 6.69 -1.33 -29.09
CA ALA A 177 7.69 -2.20 -29.70
C ALA A 177 7.09 -3.54 -30.17
N VAL A 178 6.20 -4.16 -29.39
CA VAL A 178 5.72 -5.52 -29.62
C VAL A 178 4.19 -5.66 -29.64
N GLY A 179 3.46 -4.59 -29.40
CA GLY A 179 1.99 -4.54 -29.40
C GLY A 179 1.35 -5.09 -28.12
N TYR A 180 0.03 -4.87 -27.98
CA TYR A 180 -0.74 -5.18 -26.79
C TYR A 180 -0.75 -6.67 -26.41
N ASN A 181 -0.96 -7.57 -27.37
CA ASN A 181 -1.06 -9.01 -27.10
C ASN A 181 0.23 -9.57 -26.46
N ALA A 182 1.40 -9.18 -26.99
CA ALA A 182 2.66 -9.59 -26.42
C ALA A 182 2.85 -9.03 -25.01
N VAL A 183 2.42 -7.78 -24.76
CA VAL A 183 2.50 -7.13 -23.44
C VAL A 183 1.57 -7.82 -22.44
N PHE A 184 0.35 -8.21 -22.82
CA PHE A 184 -0.54 -9.00 -21.96
C PHE A 184 0.06 -10.36 -21.61
N ALA A 185 0.68 -11.04 -22.57
CA ALA A 185 1.36 -12.32 -22.34
C ALA A 185 2.56 -12.16 -21.40
N ILE A 186 3.39 -11.11 -21.58
CA ILE A 186 4.51 -10.81 -20.71
C ILE A 186 4.00 -10.52 -19.28
N GLY A 187 2.98 -9.66 -19.12
CA GLY A 187 2.40 -9.35 -17.82
C GLY A 187 1.84 -10.57 -17.10
N GLY A 188 1.12 -11.45 -17.84
CA GLY A 188 0.66 -12.73 -17.32
C GLY A 188 1.81 -13.64 -16.91
N GLY A 189 2.85 -13.76 -17.75
CA GLY A 189 4.05 -14.54 -17.47
C GLY A 189 4.81 -14.05 -16.23
N VAL A 190 5.00 -12.74 -16.09
CA VAL A 190 5.64 -12.13 -14.90
C VAL A 190 4.82 -12.42 -13.63
N ALA A 191 3.48 -12.32 -13.70
CA ALA A 191 2.62 -12.70 -12.57
C ALA A 191 2.77 -14.18 -12.20
N LEU A 192 2.92 -15.08 -13.19
CA LEU A 192 3.16 -16.50 -12.94
C LEU A 192 4.55 -16.79 -12.35
N LEU A 193 5.55 -15.92 -12.54
CA LEU A 193 6.83 -16.06 -11.84
C LEU A 193 6.65 -15.90 -10.32
N SER A 194 5.65 -15.14 -9.86
CA SER A 194 5.36 -15.05 -8.43
C SER A 194 4.94 -16.40 -7.83
N LEU A 195 4.34 -17.29 -8.62
CA LEU A 195 3.99 -18.65 -8.19
C LEU A 195 5.23 -19.45 -7.80
N LEU A 196 6.33 -19.31 -8.53
CA LEU A 196 7.59 -20.01 -8.20
C LEU A 196 8.10 -19.59 -6.80
N GLY A 197 8.08 -18.30 -6.50
CA GLY A 197 8.39 -17.79 -5.18
C GLY A 197 7.43 -18.30 -4.10
N ALA A 198 6.12 -18.26 -4.39
CA ALA A 198 5.08 -18.72 -3.47
C ALA A 198 5.21 -20.20 -3.11
N LEU A 199 5.58 -21.05 -4.07
CA LEU A 199 5.80 -22.50 -3.85
C LEU A 199 7.03 -22.81 -2.97
N LEU A 200 7.95 -21.86 -2.83
CA LEU A 200 9.14 -21.98 -1.99
C LEU A 200 8.92 -21.43 -0.56
N ILE A 201 7.75 -20.87 -0.25
CA ILE A 201 7.42 -20.40 1.09
C ILE A 201 7.38 -21.59 2.05
N PRO A 202 8.06 -21.53 3.22
CA PRO A 202 8.02 -22.59 4.22
C PRO A 202 6.61 -22.80 4.77
N GLY A 203 6.35 -23.92 5.44
CA GLY A 203 5.13 -24.12 6.21
C GLY A 203 5.09 -23.12 7.36
N ILE A 204 4.06 -22.28 7.39
CA ILE A 204 3.81 -21.31 8.46
C ILE A 204 2.58 -21.82 9.20
N PRO A 205 2.67 -22.03 10.53
CA PRO A 205 1.50 -22.37 11.34
C PRO A 205 0.41 -21.30 11.20
N ALA A 206 -0.85 -21.71 11.31
CA ALA A 206 -1.94 -20.75 11.33
C ALA A 206 -1.74 -19.76 12.50
N PRO A 207 -2.00 -18.44 12.31
CA PRO A 207 -1.87 -17.49 13.40
C PRO A 207 -2.83 -17.83 14.53
N GLU A 208 -2.31 -17.94 15.74
CA GLU A 208 -3.13 -18.11 16.96
C GLU A 208 -3.88 -16.82 17.26
N ASP A 209 -5.15 -16.94 17.67
CA ASP A 209 -5.92 -15.77 18.10
C ASP A 209 -5.30 -15.22 19.39
N GLU A 210 -4.59 -14.09 19.32
CA GLU A 210 -4.15 -13.36 20.50
C GLU A 210 -5.38 -13.00 21.35
N ALA A 211 -5.46 -13.57 22.54
CA ALA A 211 -6.49 -13.25 23.51
C ALA A 211 -6.44 -11.74 23.82
N VAL A 212 -7.49 -11.03 23.44
CA VAL A 212 -7.65 -9.60 23.71
C VAL A 212 -7.66 -9.41 25.21
N SER A 213 -6.61 -8.77 25.76
CA SER A 213 -6.54 -8.46 27.18
C SER A 213 -7.76 -7.62 27.61
N SER A 214 -8.61 -8.22 28.44
CA SER A 214 -9.82 -7.62 28.98
C SER A 214 -9.47 -6.45 29.89
N GLY A 215 -9.87 -5.22 29.55
CA GLY A 215 -9.78 -4.07 30.47
C GLY A 215 -9.50 -2.68 29.87
N ALA A 216 -9.19 -2.58 28.58
CA ALA A 216 -8.97 -1.28 27.94
C ALA A 216 -10.27 -0.62 27.46
N ILE A 217 -10.40 0.69 27.61
CA ILE A 217 -11.51 1.47 27.05
C ILE A 217 -11.49 1.26 25.53
N LYS A 218 -12.50 0.56 25.01
CA LYS A 218 -12.63 0.25 23.58
C LYS A 218 -13.11 1.49 22.83
N VAL A 219 -12.19 2.26 22.28
CA VAL A 219 -12.54 3.30 21.29
C VAL A 219 -12.76 2.59 19.94
N PRO A 220 -13.87 2.86 19.22
CA PRO A 220 -14.10 2.28 17.91
C PRO A 220 -12.92 2.61 16.97
N THR A 221 -12.34 1.59 16.35
CA THR A 221 -11.14 1.70 15.51
C THR A 221 -11.30 2.75 14.41
N TRP A 222 -12.48 2.84 13.80
CA TRP A 222 -12.77 3.77 12.72
C TRP A 222 -12.62 5.24 13.13
N HIS A 223 -12.92 5.64 14.38
CA HIS A 223 -12.69 7.00 14.87
C HIS A 223 -11.21 7.41 14.84
N LEU A 224 -10.32 6.45 15.02
CA LEU A 224 -8.88 6.70 15.09
C LEU A 224 -8.23 6.74 13.71
N VAL A 225 -8.76 5.98 12.75
CA VAL A 225 -8.14 5.78 11.43
C VAL A 225 -8.85 6.48 10.27
N LEU A 226 -10.08 6.99 10.48
CA LEU A 226 -10.89 7.56 9.40
C LEU A 226 -10.17 8.69 8.65
N VAL A 227 -9.55 9.63 9.37
CA VAL A 227 -8.91 10.78 8.73
C VAL A 227 -7.67 10.40 7.92
N PRO A 228 -6.69 9.62 8.46
CA PRO A 228 -5.59 9.16 7.63
C PRO A 228 -6.04 8.25 6.48
N ALA A 229 -7.12 7.46 6.65
CA ALA A 229 -7.70 6.67 5.56
C ALA A 229 -8.29 7.57 4.47
N LEU A 230 -9.11 8.57 4.83
CA LEU A 230 -9.67 9.52 3.88
C LEU A 230 -8.58 10.34 3.18
N ALA A 231 -7.57 10.83 3.91
CA ALA A 231 -6.45 11.56 3.32
C ALA A 231 -5.74 10.73 2.24
N LEU A 232 -5.57 9.44 2.50
CA LEU A 232 -5.03 8.48 1.53
C LEU A 232 -6.01 8.26 0.37
N THR A 233 -7.28 7.98 0.64
CA THR A 233 -8.30 7.75 -0.39
C THR A 233 -8.39 8.92 -1.36
N PHE A 234 -8.48 10.16 -0.88
CA PHE A 234 -8.57 11.34 -1.75
C PHE A 234 -7.35 11.52 -2.66
N ILE A 235 -6.15 11.20 -2.19
CA ILE A 235 -4.96 11.31 -3.05
C ILE A 235 -4.86 10.14 -4.04
N THR A 236 -5.32 8.94 -3.64
CA THR A 236 -5.29 7.76 -4.51
C THR A 236 -6.38 7.78 -5.58
N THR A 237 -7.47 8.56 -5.43
CA THR A 237 -8.39 8.80 -6.55
C THR A 237 -7.67 9.47 -7.73
N ALA A 238 -6.82 10.47 -7.47
CA ALA A 238 -6.00 11.08 -8.51
C ALA A 238 -4.95 10.11 -9.08
N TYR A 239 -4.42 9.18 -8.26
CA TYR A 239 -3.54 8.11 -8.75
C TYR A 239 -4.25 7.22 -9.77
N GLY A 240 -5.51 6.85 -9.51
CA GLY A 240 -6.36 6.13 -10.47
C GLY A 240 -6.55 6.88 -11.78
N ALA A 241 -6.78 8.21 -11.74
CA ALA A 241 -6.86 9.03 -12.94
C ALA A 241 -5.54 9.05 -13.72
N ILE A 242 -4.44 9.32 -13.03
CA ILE A 242 -3.11 9.47 -13.64
C ILE A 242 -2.65 8.15 -14.29
N THR A 243 -2.75 7.04 -13.58
CA THR A 243 -2.27 5.74 -14.10
C THR A 243 -3.08 5.26 -15.30
N ASN A 244 -4.38 5.58 -15.37
CA ASN A 244 -5.25 5.16 -16.46
C ASN A 244 -5.18 6.11 -17.67
N PHE A 245 -5.09 7.42 -17.43
CA PHE A 245 -5.34 8.39 -18.49
C PHE A 245 -4.13 9.29 -18.83
N LEU A 246 -3.05 9.29 -18.03
CA LEU A 246 -1.86 10.08 -18.36
C LEU A 246 -1.24 9.68 -19.70
N PRO A 247 -1.06 8.39 -20.06
CA PRO A 247 -0.51 8.04 -21.37
C PRO A 247 -1.39 8.53 -22.53
N ALA A 248 -2.71 8.43 -22.40
CA ALA A 248 -3.67 8.92 -23.40
C ALA A 248 -3.67 10.44 -23.51
N SER A 249 -3.63 11.15 -22.36
CA SER A 249 -3.57 12.63 -22.35
C SER A 249 -2.25 13.17 -22.94
N MET A 250 -1.14 12.47 -22.73
CA MET A 250 0.13 12.82 -23.37
C MET A 250 0.14 12.58 -24.86
N ARG A 251 -0.57 11.53 -25.33
CA ARG A 251 -0.78 11.30 -26.77
C ARG A 251 -1.59 12.42 -27.42
N ALA A 252 -2.51 13.05 -26.71
CA ALA A 252 -3.25 14.21 -27.20
C ALA A 252 -2.34 15.42 -27.45
N LEU A 253 -1.26 15.58 -26.68
CA LEU A 253 -0.26 16.65 -26.88
C LEU A 253 0.81 16.27 -27.92
N ASP A 254 1.24 15.02 -27.94
CA ASP A 254 2.25 14.49 -28.86
C ASP A 254 1.77 13.13 -29.40
N PRO A 255 1.15 13.10 -30.59
CA PRO A 255 0.59 11.88 -31.16
C PRO A 255 1.62 10.77 -31.41
N VAL A 256 2.89 11.13 -31.63
CA VAL A 256 3.95 10.15 -31.98
C VAL A 256 4.57 9.52 -30.74
N ARG A 257 4.94 10.35 -29.74
CA ARG A 257 5.71 9.91 -28.59
C ARG A 257 4.95 9.98 -27.25
N GLY A 258 3.81 10.65 -27.24
CA GLY A 258 3.11 11.00 -26.01
C GLY A 258 2.76 9.80 -25.12
N ALA A 259 2.30 8.70 -25.66
CA ALA A 259 1.93 7.52 -24.88
C ALA A 259 3.15 6.91 -24.14
N ALA A 260 4.31 6.78 -24.84
CA ALA A 260 5.54 6.28 -24.21
C ALA A 260 6.08 7.26 -23.17
N LEU A 261 6.02 8.56 -23.47
CA LEU A 261 6.39 9.62 -22.53
C LEU A 261 5.50 9.61 -21.29
N GLY A 262 4.19 9.42 -21.45
CA GLY A 262 3.25 9.24 -20.34
C GLY A 262 3.62 8.02 -19.47
N GLY A 263 4.03 6.92 -20.08
CA GLY A 263 4.56 5.77 -19.37
C GLY A 263 5.84 6.10 -18.58
N LEU A 264 6.80 6.79 -19.21
CA LEU A 264 8.02 7.24 -18.51
C LEU A 264 7.69 8.17 -17.33
N MET A 265 6.73 9.08 -17.50
CA MET A 265 6.26 9.98 -16.44
C MET A 265 5.68 9.23 -15.24
N LEU A 266 5.02 8.08 -15.43
CA LEU A 266 4.60 7.20 -14.34
C LEU A 266 5.80 6.63 -13.57
N GLY A 267 6.90 6.34 -14.24
CA GLY A 267 8.17 5.97 -13.61
C GLY A 267 8.72 7.10 -12.73
N VAL A 268 8.75 8.33 -13.26
CA VAL A 268 9.20 9.54 -12.54
C VAL A 268 8.31 9.81 -11.32
N LEU A 269 6.99 9.67 -11.46
CA LEU A 269 6.03 9.77 -10.36
C LEU A 269 6.41 8.81 -9.22
N ASN A 270 6.65 7.53 -9.53
CA ASN A 270 6.98 6.53 -8.52
C ASN A 270 8.37 6.75 -7.90
N LEU A 271 9.34 7.20 -8.68
CA LEU A 271 10.65 7.61 -8.15
C LEU A 271 10.50 8.75 -7.14
N ALA A 272 9.77 9.80 -7.50
CA ALA A 272 9.49 10.93 -6.62
C ALA A 272 8.74 10.49 -5.35
N ALA A 273 7.77 9.57 -5.49
CA ALA A 273 7.04 9.01 -4.37
C ALA A 273 7.96 8.21 -3.42
N MET A 274 8.87 7.41 -3.95
CA MET A 274 9.82 6.62 -3.16
C MET A 274 10.78 7.53 -2.38
N ILE A 275 11.32 8.56 -3.03
CA ILE A 275 12.21 9.55 -2.41
C ILE A 275 11.46 10.30 -1.29
N ALA A 276 10.26 10.82 -1.57
CA ALA A 276 9.47 11.57 -0.61
C ALA A 276 9.02 10.70 0.58
N ARG A 277 8.68 9.44 0.37
CA ARG A 277 8.36 8.46 1.42
C ARG A 277 9.53 8.28 2.40
N TYR A 278 10.75 8.16 1.87
CA TYR A 278 11.96 8.06 2.68
C TYR A 278 12.20 9.32 3.53
N PHE A 279 12.08 10.50 2.93
CA PHE A 279 12.24 11.77 3.67
C PHE A 279 11.14 12.01 4.69
N ALA A 280 9.88 11.66 4.38
CA ALA A 280 8.76 11.76 5.31
C ALA A 280 9.01 10.90 6.55
N GLY A 281 9.47 9.65 6.36
CA GLY A 281 9.86 8.77 7.47
C GLY A 281 10.96 9.39 8.35
N ARG A 282 12.02 9.94 7.74
CA ARG A 282 13.08 10.62 8.49
C ARG A 282 12.64 11.86 9.27
N VAL A 283 11.73 12.65 8.69
CA VAL A 283 11.16 13.83 9.39
C VAL A 283 10.35 13.37 10.59
N MET A 284 9.56 12.30 10.44
CA MET A 284 8.80 11.70 11.53
C MET A 284 9.72 11.20 12.66
N ASP A 285 10.79 10.45 12.32
CA ASP A 285 11.74 9.93 13.30
C ASP A 285 12.38 11.07 14.12
N ARG A 286 12.73 12.19 13.46
CA ARG A 286 13.31 13.36 14.12
C ARG A 286 12.31 14.12 14.99
N ARG A 287 11.04 14.19 14.60
CA ARG A 287 10.01 14.95 15.31
C ARG A 287 9.27 14.11 16.36
N GLY A 288 9.37 12.78 16.29
CA GLY A 288 8.79 11.84 17.25
C GLY A 288 7.27 11.67 17.15
N TYR A 289 6.61 12.26 16.15
CA TYR A 289 5.17 12.08 15.91
C TYR A 289 4.82 12.20 14.43
N PRO A 290 3.86 11.38 13.92
CA PRO A 290 3.40 11.42 12.54
C PRO A 290 2.41 12.55 12.28
N GLY A 291 2.14 12.83 10.99
CA GLY A 291 1.16 13.84 10.55
C GLY A 291 1.77 15.22 10.29
N THR A 292 3.07 15.38 10.50
CA THR A 292 3.73 16.70 10.33
C THR A 292 3.88 17.13 8.89
N VAL A 293 4.09 16.20 7.99
CA VAL A 293 4.28 16.48 6.57
C VAL A 293 3.02 16.22 5.75
N LEU A 294 1.95 15.70 6.34
CA LEU A 294 0.71 15.35 5.64
C LEU A 294 0.13 16.52 4.84
N ILE A 295 -0.05 17.69 5.48
CA ILE A 295 -0.62 18.90 4.85
C ILE A 295 0.24 19.43 3.71
N PRO A 296 1.55 19.74 3.90
CA PRO A 296 2.36 20.27 2.81
C PRO A 296 2.45 19.32 1.61
N PHE A 297 2.47 18.00 1.86
CA PHE A 297 2.53 17.03 0.78
C PHE A 297 1.19 16.78 0.09
N GLN A 298 0.04 16.94 0.78
CA GLN A 298 -1.26 17.01 0.11
C GLN A 298 -1.35 18.24 -0.81
N ILE A 299 -0.84 19.39 -0.38
CA ILE A 299 -0.75 20.60 -1.23
C ILE A 299 0.16 20.33 -2.43
N SER A 300 1.33 19.73 -2.24
CA SER A 300 2.23 19.33 -3.34
C SER A 300 1.52 18.46 -4.37
N ALA A 301 0.77 17.45 -3.90
CA ALA A 301 0.01 16.57 -4.78
C ALA A 301 -1.09 17.33 -5.57
N ALA A 302 -1.87 18.17 -4.89
CA ALA A 302 -2.91 18.97 -5.54
C ALA A 302 -2.30 19.91 -6.59
N LEU A 303 -1.20 20.59 -6.27
CA LEU A 303 -0.48 21.46 -7.21
C LEU A 303 0.05 20.66 -8.41
N GLY A 304 0.62 19.46 -8.20
CA GLY A 304 1.10 18.61 -9.28
C GLY A 304 -0.02 18.26 -10.27
N VAL A 305 -1.19 17.86 -9.76
CA VAL A 305 -2.34 17.53 -10.62
C VAL A 305 -2.94 18.78 -11.28
N LEU A 306 -2.99 19.91 -10.59
CA LEU A 306 -3.41 21.18 -11.17
C LEU A 306 -2.47 21.63 -12.29
N MET A 307 -1.16 21.47 -12.12
CA MET A 307 -0.19 21.74 -13.18
C MET A 307 -0.42 20.86 -14.40
N MET A 308 -0.75 19.57 -14.25
CA MET A 308 -1.13 18.71 -15.39
C MET A 308 -2.34 19.29 -16.13
N ALA A 309 -3.37 19.74 -15.40
CA ALA A 309 -4.56 20.36 -15.99
C ALA A 309 -4.20 21.62 -16.79
N VAL A 310 -3.38 22.50 -16.22
CA VAL A 310 -2.94 23.76 -16.87
C VAL A 310 -2.09 23.49 -18.11
N ILE A 311 -1.15 22.54 -18.03
CA ILE A 311 -0.29 22.16 -19.15
C ILE A 311 -1.13 21.65 -20.34
N LEU A 312 -2.12 20.80 -20.06
CA LEU A 312 -3.03 20.27 -21.08
C LEU A 312 -3.97 21.35 -21.64
N PHE A 313 -4.44 22.26 -20.79
CA PHE A 313 -5.33 23.37 -21.22
C PHE A 313 -4.59 24.37 -22.10
N MET A 314 -3.33 24.68 -21.77
CA MET A 314 -2.51 25.64 -22.51
C MET A 314 -1.68 25.00 -23.63
N GLU A 315 -1.82 23.69 -23.84
CA GLU A 315 -1.06 22.90 -24.83
C GLU A 315 0.46 23.10 -24.74
N LEU A 316 0.96 23.19 -23.50
CA LEU A 316 2.39 23.39 -23.25
C LEU A 316 3.20 22.14 -23.67
N PRO A 317 4.52 22.30 -23.91
CA PRO A 317 5.37 21.18 -24.29
C PRO A 317 5.24 20.00 -23.32
N VAL A 318 5.11 18.79 -23.86
CA VAL A 318 4.86 17.55 -23.10
C VAL A 318 5.86 17.33 -21.95
N TRP A 319 7.12 17.78 -22.10
CA TRP A 319 8.15 17.65 -21.08
C TRP A 319 7.88 18.43 -19.78
N THR A 320 7.06 19.46 -19.83
CA THR A 320 6.68 20.25 -18.63
C THR A 320 5.88 19.39 -17.63
N VAL A 321 5.20 18.33 -18.11
CA VAL A 321 4.46 17.39 -17.27
C VAL A 321 5.38 16.62 -16.31
N LEU A 322 6.68 16.45 -16.63
CA LEU A 322 7.64 15.82 -15.71
C LEU A 322 7.70 16.51 -14.34
N ILE A 323 7.62 17.85 -14.34
CA ILE A 323 7.60 18.62 -13.09
C ILE A 323 6.29 18.35 -12.34
N ALA A 324 5.17 18.35 -13.04
CA ALA A 324 3.85 18.11 -12.47
C ALA A 324 3.75 16.71 -11.83
N VAL A 325 4.19 15.66 -12.52
CA VAL A 325 4.18 14.29 -11.99
C VAL A 325 5.15 14.11 -10.83
N ALA A 326 6.28 14.83 -10.80
CA ALA A 326 7.21 14.82 -9.68
C ALA A 326 6.59 15.43 -8.41
N PHE A 327 5.90 16.56 -8.53
CA PHE A 327 5.17 17.19 -7.43
C PHE A 327 4.05 16.28 -6.90
N TYR A 328 3.26 15.70 -7.80
CA TYR A 328 2.23 14.74 -7.40
C TYR A 328 2.84 13.51 -6.74
N GLY A 329 3.85 12.91 -7.36
CA GLY A 329 4.53 11.71 -6.85
C GLY A 329 5.13 11.93 -5.45
N ALA A 330 5.79 13.08 -5.22
CA ALA A 330 6.29 13.43 -3.91
C ALA A 330 5.17 13.52 -2.85
N GLY A 331 4.07 14.22 -3.20
CA GLY A 331 2.89 14.31 -2.34
C GLY A 331 2.28 12.93 -2.05
N PHE A 332 2.09 12.13 -3.09
CA PHE A 332 1.52 10.79 -3.01
C PHE A 332 2.35 9.86 -2.12
N GLY A 333 3.67 9.81 -2.30
CA GLY A 333 4.54 8.95 -1.50
C GLY A 333 4.60 9.35 -0.03
N ALA A 334 4.69 10.65 0.25
CA ALA A 334 4.72 11.15 1.64
C ALA A 334 3.40 10.89 2.36
N VAL A 335 2.24 11.15 1.70
CA VAL A 335 0.91 10.92 2.28
C VAL A 335 0.68 9.43 2.56
N GLN A 336 1.12 8.53 1.67
CA GLN A 336 1.05 7.08 1.91
C GLN A 336 1.77 6.69 3.20
N ASN A 337 3.02 7.15 3.38
CA ASN A 337 3.80 6.85 4.57
C ASN A 337 3.19 7.44 5.83
N GLU A 338 2.82 8.72 5.80
CA GLU A 338 2.22 9.42 6.94
C GLU A 338 0.89 8.79 7.37
N SER A 339 0.02 8.45 6.41
CA SER A 339 -1.28 7.84 6.71
C SER A 339 -1.12 6.50 7.41
N LEU A 340 -0.24 5.61 6.92
CA LEU A 340 0.03 4.33 7.55
C LEU A 340 0.60 4.51 8.96
N THR A 341 1.57 5.38 9.08
CA THR A 341 2.25 5.62 10.36
C THR A 341 1.31 6.28 11.38
N MET A 342 0.42 7.19 10.95
CA MET A 342 -0.63 7.74 11.80
C MET A 342 -1.59 6.66 12.31
N MET A 343 -1.96 5.70 11.46
CA MET A 343 -2.82 4.57 11.87
C MET A 343 -2.12 3.72 12.90
N PHE A 344 -0.85 3.34 12.69
CA PHE A 344 -0.05 2.58 13.67
C PHE A 344 0.17 3.35 14.97
N TYR A 345 0.34 4.67 14.89
CA TYR A 345 0.54 5.51 16.06
C TYR A 345 -0.72 5.63 16.92
N ARG A 346 -1.90 5.63 16.29
CA ARG A 346 -3.19 5.80 16.96
C ARG A 346 -3.80 4.49 17.46
N LEU A 347 -3.41 3.34 16.89
CA LEU A 347 -3.94 2.02 17.24
C LEU A 347 -3.00 1.26 18.19
N PRO A 348 -3.53 0.38 19.07
CA PRO A 348 -2.72 -0.52 19.87
C PRO A 348 -2.00 -1.53 18.94
N ARG A 349 -0.90 -2.11 19.43
CA ARG A 349 -0.07 -3.03 18.67
C ARG A 349 -0.83 -4.27 18.18
N SER A 350 -1.78 -4.76 18.99
CA SER A 350 -2.67 -5.88 18.63
C SER A 350 -3.57 -5.61 17.43
N LYS A 351 -3.80 -4.34 17.06
CA LYS A 351 -4.60 -3.92 15.90
C LYS A 351 -3.75 -3.46 14.70
N SER A 352 -2.44 -3.71 14.69
CA SER A 352 -1.56 -3.30 13.58
C SER A 352 -1.93 -3.94 12.25
N SER A 353 -2.37 -5.19 12.24
CA SER A 353 -2.88 -5.86 11.05
C SER A 353 -4.15 -5.21 10.51
N GLN A 354 -5.04 -4.76 11.40
CA GLN A 354 -6.24 -4.01 11.01
C GLN A 354 -5.87 -2.64 10.40
N ALA A 355 -4.88 -1.94 10.96
CA ALA A 355 -4.38 -0.69 10.40
C ALA A 355 -3.86 -0.87 8.97
N SER A 356 -3.08 -1.92 8.74
CA SER A 356 -2.56 -2.26 7.41
C SER A 356 -3.68 -2.60 6.44
N ALA A 357 -4.67 -3.41 6.84
CA ALA A 357 -5.83 -3.73 6.00
C ALA A 357 -6.64 -2.49 5.62
N ILE A 358 -6.94 -1.60 6.58
CA ILE A 358 -7.66 -0.35 6.32
C ILE A 358 -6.87 0.56 5.38
N TRP A 359 -5.54 0.61 5.53
CA TRP A 359 -4.68 1.37 4.64
C TRP A 359 -4.73 0.83 3.20
N ASN A 360 -4.62 -0.49 3.01
CA ASN A 360 -4.74 -1.11 1.69
C ASN A 360 -6.12 -0.86 1.07
N ILE A 361 -7.20 -1.03 1.83
CA ILE A 361 -8.57 -0.74 1.37
C ILE A 361 -8.72 0.72 0.94
N ALA A 362 -8.16 1.67 1.72
CA ALA A 362 -8.19 3.09 1.38
C ALA A 362 -7.38 3.41 0.11
N PHE A 363 -6.23 2.74 -0.07
CA PHE A 363 -5.38 2.89 -1.24
C PHE A 363 -6.05 2.33 -2.50
N ASP A 364 -6.43 1.05 -2.47
CA ASP A 364 -6.97 0.33 -3.61
C ASP A 364 -8.39 0.82 -3.95
N GLY A 365 -9.21 1.05 -2.92
CA GLY A 365 -10.55 1.62 -3.07
C GLY A 365 -10.52 3.02 -3.67
N GLY A 366 -9.63 3.90 -3.18
CA GLY A 366 -9.43 5.22 -3.76
C GLY A 366 -8.99 5.16 -5.22
N THR A 367 -8.03 4.30 -5.55
CA THR A 367 -7.56 4.10 -6.93
C THR A 367 -8.69 3.62 -7.84
N GLY A 368 -9.50 2.65 -7.39
CA GLY A 368 -10.62 2.13 -8.14
C GLY A 368 -11.74 3.13 -8.35
N ILE A 369 -12.13 3.85 -7.29
CA ILE A 369 -13.11 4.94 -7.37
C ILE A 369 -12.62 6.01 -8.36
N GLY A 370 -11.36 6.42 -8.24
CA GLY A 370 -10.79 7.45 -9.10
C GLY A 370 -10.77 7.05 -10.56
N SER A 371 -10.29 5.85 -10.89
CA SER A 371 -10.23 5.38 -12.28
C SER A 371 -11.63 5.35 -12.93
N THR A 372 -12.63 4.83 -12.21
CA THR A 372 -14.02 4.76 -12.70
C THR A 372 -14.65 6.14 -12.82
N MET A 373 -14.56 6.95 -11.77
CA MET A 373 -15.16 8.29 -11.71
C MET A 373 -14.61 9.21 -12.80
N TYR A 374 -13.28 9.23 -12.97
CA TYR A 374 -12.67 10.10 -13.99
C TYR A 374 -12.85 9.57 -15.41
N GLY A 375 -12.99 8.24 -15.58
CA GLY A 375 -13.45 7.66 -16.85
C GLY A 375 -14.86 8.11 -17.23
N MET A 376 -15.77 8.25 -16.26
CA MET A 376 -17.10 8.83 -16.48
C MET A 376 -17.01 10.32 -16.81
N VAL A 377 -16.17 11.09 -16.12
CA VAL A 377 -15.97 12.53 -16.38
C VAL A 377 -15.49 12.76 -17.81
N LEU A 378 -14.64 11.91 -18.35
CA LEU A 378 -14.11 12.01 -19.72
C LEU A 378 -15.17 11.80 -20.82
N THR A 379 -16.35 11.26 -20.52
CA THR A 379 -17.46 11.20 -21.46
C THR A 379 -18.05 12.57 -21.82
N THR A 380 -17.88 13.54 -20.94
CA THR A 380 -18.44 14.90 -21.09
C THR A 380 -17.39 16.00 -21.08
N MET A 381 -16.19 15.69 -20.63
CA MET A 381 -15.08 16.65 -20.47
C MET A 381 -13.81 16.11 -21.13
N THR A 382 -12.86 17.00 -21.43
CA THR A 382 -11.51 16.66 -21.87
C THR A 382 -10.58 16.33 -20.70
N PHE A 383 -9.33 15.92 -20.99
CA PHE A 383 -8.34 15.58 -19.96
C PHE A 383 -8.00 16.75 -19.02
N ALA A 384 -7.94 17.99 -19.54
CA ALA A 384 -7.56 19.15 -18.74
C ALA A 384 -8.54 19.43 -17.58
N PRO A 385 -9.87 19.61 -17.78
CA PRO A 385 -10.81 19.76 -16.69
C PRO A 385 -10.92 18.51 -15.79
N MET A 386 -10.72 17.31 -16.34
CA MET A 386 -10.69 16.09 -15.55
C MET A 386 -9.57 16.12 -14.49
N PHE A 387 -8.33 16.48 -14.87
CA PHE A 387 -7.24 16.66 -13.91
C PHE A 387 -7.48 17.84 -12.97
N GLY A 388 -8.13 18.92 -13.43
CA GLY A 388 -8.58 20.02 -12.57
C GLY A 388 -9.51 19.54 -11.45
N LEU A 389 -10.51 18.72 -11.80
CA LEU A 389 -11.41 18.09 -10.84
C LEU A 389 -10.66 17.15 -9.87
N ALA A 390 -9.69 16.39 -10.36
CA ALA A 390 -8.86 15.53 -9.53
C ALA A 390 -8.04 16.32 -8.49
N SER A 391 -7.52 17.49 -8.87
CA SER A 391 -6.88 18.41 -7.92
C SER A 391 -7.85 18.91 -6.84
N MET A 392 -9.07 19.29 -7.24
CA MET A 392 -10.11 19.72 -6.27
C MET A 392 -10.47 18.61 -5.28
N VAL A 393 -10.54 17.37 -5.72
CA VAL A 393 -10.79 16.20 -4.84
C VAL A 393 -9.67 16.04 -3.80
N ILE A 394 -8.39 16.22 -4.19
CA ILE A 394 -7.28 16.22 -3.23
C ILE A 394 -7.42 17.37 -2.22
N LEU A 395 -7.79 18.58 -2.68
CA LEU A 395 -8.01 19.73 -1.80
C LEU A 395 -9.16 19.50 -0.82
N LEU A 396 -10.21 18.79 -1.21
CA LEU A 396 -11.27 18.35 -0.29
C LEU A 396 -10.70 17.44 0.81
N GLY A 397 -9.82 16.50 0.47
CA GLY A 397 -9.09 15.68 1.44
C GLY A 397 -8.22 16.53 2.38
N LEU A 398 -7.62 17.62 1.89
CA LEU A 398 -6.87 18.57 2.70
C LEU A 398 -7.76 19.28 3.73
N VAL A 399 -8.99 19.68 3.36
CA VAL A 399 -9.96 20.27 4.29
C VAL A 399 -10.27 19.30 5.43
N VAL A 400 -10.50 18.01 5.13
CA VAL A 400 -10.72 16.96 6.14
C VAL A 400 -9.52 16.84 7.08
N THR A 401 -8.31 16.86 6.54
CA THR A 401 -7.06 16.77 7.33
C THR A 401 -6.87 18.01 8.23
N LEU A 402 -7.18 19.20 7.72
CA LEU A 402 -7.12 20.45 8.50
C LEU A 402 -8.16 20.48 9.63
N ALA A 403 -9.38 20.02 9.35
CA ALA A 403 -10.43 19.88 10.36
C ALA A 403 -10.00 18.91 11.47
N ASP A 404 -9.43 17.76 11.12
CA ASP A 404 -8.89 16.81 12.10
C ASP A 404 -7.78 17.41 12.97
N ARG A 405 -6.88 18.18 12.37
CA ARG A 405 -5.79 18.84 13.11
C ARG A 405 -6.32 19.84 14.14
N ARG A 406 -7.44 20.53 13.85
CA ARG A 406 -8.05 21.50 14.76
C ARG A 406 -8.92 20.85 15.83
N LEU A 407 -9.78 19.90 15.43
CA LEU A 407 -10.76 19.25 16.30
C LEU A 407 -10.15 18.07 17.08
N GLY A 408 -9.13 17.42 16.54
CA GLY A 408 -8.50 16.22 17.10
C GLY A 408 -7.49 16.49 18.23
N ARG A 409 -7.25 17.73 18.63
CA ARG A 409 -6.30 18.08 19.71
C ARG A 409 -6.60 17.38 21.04
N ASN A 410 -7.87 17.05 21.28
CA ASN A 410 -8.35 16.45 22.53
C ASN A 410 -8.72 14.96 22.37
N ARG A 411 -8.27 14.26 21.31
CA ARG A 411 -8.55 12.83 21.13
C ARG A 411 -7.93 12.03 22.25
N VAL A 412 -8.80 11.28 22.95
CA VAL A 412 -8.36 10.26 23.91
C VAL A 412 -7.69 9.15 23.10
N VAL A 413 -6.43 8.98 23.34
CA VAL A 413 -5.60 7.96 22.70
C VAL A 413 -5.73 6.68 23.52
N GLU A 414 -5.99 5.55 22.88
CA GLU A 414 -6.12 4.25 23.54
C GLU A 414 -4.85 3.93 24.35
N VAL A 415 -5.00 3.51 25.61
CA VAL A 415 -3.87 3.19 26.49
C VAL A 415 -3.05 2.05 25.88
N GLY A 416 -1.73 2.21 25.79
CA GLY A 416 -0.82 1.20 25.21
C GLY A 416 -0.42 1.43 23.76
N ASN A 417 -0.82 2.55 23.14
CA ASN A 417 -0.40 2.91 21.78
C ASN A 417 1.09 3.28 21.69
N LEU A 418 1.59 3.39 20.45
CA LEU A 418 2.99 3.74 20.19
C LEU A 418 3.37 5.11 20.80
N ALA A 419 2.43 6.07 20.88
CA ALA A 419 2.66 7.39 21.46
C ALA A 419 2.95 7.34 22.96
N THR A 420 2.18 6.56 23.71
CA THR A 420 2.43 6.35 25.14
C THR A 420 3.74 5.62 25.39
N ARG A 421 4.12 4.70 24.49
CA ARG A 421 5.40 3.98 24.55
C ARG A 421 6.60 4.87 24.23
N ILE A 422 6.52 5.72 23.19
CA ILE A 422 7.60 6.67 22.86
C ILE A 422 7.78 7.67 24.01
N LYS A 423 6.69 8.19 24.59
CA LYS A 423 6.78 9.06 25.77
C LYS A 423 7.38 8.35 26.98
N SER A 424 7.09 7.08 27.20
CA SER A 424 7.69 6.30 28.29
C SER A 424 9.17 5.98 28.07
N VAL A 425 9.62 5.89 26.83
CA VAL A 425 11.04 5.69 26.47
C VAL A 425 11.81 7.01 26.49
N GLN A 426 11.19 8.12 26.11
CA GLN A 426 11.78 9.46 26.10
C GLN A 426 11.69 10.18 27.46
N ALA A 427 10.86 9.71 28.40
CA ALA A 427 10.87 10.22 29.74
C ALA A 427 12.28 9.97 30.32
N PRO A 428 13.02 11.03 30.75
CA PRO A 428 14.32 10.82 31.39
C PRO A 428 14.09 9.82 32.51
N ARG A 429 14.89 8.75 32.54
CA ARG A 429 14.96 7.84 33.67
C ARG A 429 15.26 8.71 34.89
N ARG A 430 14.23 9.21 35.57
CA ARG A 430 14.38 9.69 36.92
C ARG A 430 15.00 8.53 37.69
N TYR A 431 16.21 8.71 38.11
CA TYR A 431 16.97 7.80 38.98
C TYR A 431 16.00 7.22 40.00
N ARG A 432 15.49 6.02 39.79
CA ARG A 432 14.96 5.21 40.88
C ARG A 432 16.19 4.88 41.69
N LYS A 433 16.34 5.55 42.83
CA LYS A 433 17.27 5.08 43.86
C LYS A 433 17.09 3.57 43.95
N PRO A 434 18.16 2.77 43.90
CA PRO A 434 18.04 1.34 44.15
C PRO A 434 17.39 1.18 45.52
N GLU A 435 16.29 0.46 45.61
CA GLU A 435 15.76 -0.01 46.88
C GLU A 435 16.87 -0.82 47.51
N GLN A 436 17.37 -0.32 48.64
CA GLN A 436 18.34 -1.06 49.44
C GLN A 436 17.67 -2.35 49.91
N PRO A 437 18.24 -3.52 49.63
CA PRO A 437 17.71 -4.78 50.15
C PRO A 437 17.94 -4.77 51.66
N GLY A 438 16.88 -4.63 52.45
CA GLY A 438 16.99 -4.81 53.90
C GLY A 438 16.17 -3.92 54.81
N GLN A 439 15.14 -3.22 54.36
CA GLN A 439 14.20 -2.60 55.29
C GLN A 439 12.83 -3.29 55.22
N THR A 440 12.70 -4.34 56.02
CA THR A 440 11.42 -4.90 56.46
C THR A 440 10.68 -3.84 57.28
N PRO A 441 9.43 -3.46 57.01
CA PRO A 441 8.71 -2.54 57.86
C PRO A 441 8.49 -3.19 59.24
N ALA A 442 9.01 -2.54 60.26
CA ALA A 442 8.80 -2.92 61.65
C ALA A 442 7.29 -2.94 61.95
N ARG A 443 6.80 -4.09 62.35
CA ARG A 443 5.47 -4.30 62.89
C ARG A 443 5.28 -3.40 64.09
N ALA A 444 4.31 -2.47 64.04
CA ALA A 444 3.90 -1.70 65.19
C ALA A 444 3.43 -2.68 66.30
N ALA A 445 4.19 -2.73 67.35
CA ALA A 445 3.81 -3.41 68.57
C ALA A 445 2.72 -2.59 69.29
N THR A 446 1.53 -3.12 69.37
CA THR A 446 0.48 -2.63 70.26
C THR A 446 0.89 -2.95 71.69
N SER A 447 1.17 -1.92 72.46
CA SER A 447 1.34 -2.01 73.92
C SER A 447 -0.03 -2.12 74.58
N ASP A 448 -0.45 -3.30 74.95
CA ASP A 448 -1.48 -3.49 75.98
C ASP A 448 -0.79 -3.27 77.35
N THR A 449 -1.19 -2.22 78.03
CA THR A 449 -0.94 -2.05 79.46
C THR A 449 -2.28 -2.27 80.19
N PRO A 450 -2.37 -3.17 81.14
CA PRO A 450 -3.55 -3.25 82.03
C PRO A 450 -3.46 -2.16 83.10
N LEU A 451 -4.58 -1.51 83.33
CA LEU A 451 -4.82 -0.71 84.53
C LEU A 451 -5.48 -1.55 85.61
N ASP A 452 -4.86 -1.58 86.77
CA ASP A 452 -5.54 -1.85 88.04
C ASP A 452 -6.46 -0.70 88.38
#